data_11777fe438c6ae00f89a9ccf52513e97
#
_entry.id   11777fe438c6ae00f89a9ccf52513e97
#
_cell.length_a   1.000
_cell.length_b   1.000
_cell.length_c   1.000
_cell.angle_alpha   90.00
_cell.angle_beta   90.00
_cell.angle_gamma   90.00
#
_symmetry.space_group_name_H-M   'P 1'
#
loop_
_entity.id
_entity.type
_entity.pdbx_description
1 polymer ?
#
loop_
_entity_poly.entity_id
_entity_poly.type
_entity_poly.pdbx_seq_one_letter_code
_entity_poly.pdbx_strand_id
1 'polypeptide(L)'
;MKVLLFLASLVVSAAALVTFDYFYTATILGSVVSGGTHGFCFSRDPVRGFAFQPNCSCIRPWLGNSYEFNTNSLGFRDERIRDVPATSARPRVLILGDSAPEGMTAWQDSFIGRVAANFPQYEFLNGSVEGYSPSNYLNTARKIIDDGIEFDEAIVFIDISDAQDEAAFFHDVGPSGAVATAKQKLTKGNWYSSLRRSINDRLLLTNDVFEFFERNLVRLGWYHLDLGHGGNEFDLERSAWSYRKVSDTDPYETGYGPLGLEGGIIREKAKMDLLWQELAKRNIPISVVVYPWPAQLAHDSVDSRQVRIWREWCEGKCRRFVSLFPAFFAVKEQCPRTQPGCWYLSHFIFGDTHYNSVGDAIVADVISNSLAKKPVTRRQSQSSQDSAEQPKEPVRSTEHLHGQS
;
A
#
# COMPACT_ATOMS: atom_id res chain seq x y z
N MET A 1 33.61 -34.38 31.01
CA MET A 1 32.80 -35.27 30.18
C MET A 1 31.30 -34.99 30.28
N LYS A 2 30.64 -34.96 31.47
CA LYS A 2 29.19 -34.69 31.61
C LYS A 2 28.73 -33.33 31.07
N VAL A 3 29.47 -32.24 31.30
CA VAL A 3 29.16 -30.90 30.79
C VAL A 3 29.25 -30.88 29.26
N LEU A 4 30.26 -31.53 28.68
CA LEU A 4 30.43 -31.60 27.22
C LEU A 4 29.27 -32.36 26.55
N LEU A 5 28.83 -33.47 27.14
CA LEU A 5 27.66 -34.23 26.68
C LEU A 5 26.35 -33.45 26.81
N PHE A 6 26.20 -32.69 27.89
CA PHE A 6 25.04 -31.80 28.07
C PHE A 6 25.03 -30.70 27.03
N LEU A 7 26.14 -30.01 26.78
CA LEU A 7 26.24 -28.99 25.74
C LEU A 7 26.02 -29.59 24.35
N ALA A 8 26.56 -30.75 24.06
CA ALA A 8 26.32 -31.44 22.78
C ALA A 8 24.83 -31.81 22.61
N SER A 9 24.16 -32.28 23.66
CA SER A 9 22.72 -32.59 23.60
C SER A 9 21.88 -31.34 23.35
N LEU A 10 22.20 -30.20 23.93
CA LEU A 10 21.53 -28.92 23.69
C LEU A 10 21.67 -28.48 22.22
N VAL A 11 22.87 -28.59 21.68
CA VAL A 11 23.14 -28.22 20.28
C VAL A 11 22.34 -29.14 19.32
N VAL A 12 22.35 -30.47 19.57
CA VAL A 12 21.60 -31.42 18.77
C VAL A 12 20.09 -31.17 18.85
N SER A 13 19.57 -30.89 20.06
CA SER A 13 18.15 -30.57 20.24
C SER A 13 17.76 -29.28 19.55
N ALA A 14 18.57 -28.23 19.65
CA ALA A 14 18.33 -26.97 18.94
C ALA A 14 18.35 -27.15 17.41
N ALA A 15 19.31 -27.91 16.90
CA ALA A 15 19.39 -28.22 15.47
C ALA A 15 18.18 -29.01 14.99
N ALA A 16 17.70 -29.99 15.78
CA ALA A 16 16.51 -30.77 15.47
C ALA A 16 15.24 -29.90 15.44
N LEU A 17 15.09 -28.98 16.40
CA LEU A 17 13.96 -28.05 16.45
C LEU A 17 13.96 -27.10 15.24
N VAL A 18 15.09 -26.50 14.90
CA VAL A 18 15.22 -25.63 13.72
C VAL A 18 14.93 -26.40 12.42
N THR A 19 15.40 -27.64 12.32
CA THR A 19 15.11 -28.48 11.16
C THR A 19 13.62 -28.81 11.07
N PHE A 20 12.99 -29.15 12.17
CA PHE A 20 11.56 -29.40 12.24
C PHE A 20 10.77 -28.13 11.82
N ASP A 21 11.10 -26.97 12.40
CA ASP A 21 10.45 -25.70 12.09
C ASP A 21 10.61 -25.34 10.60
N TYR A 22 11.78 -25.57 10.02
CA TYR A 22 12.00 -25.35 8.58
C TYR A 22 11.06 -26.19 7.71
N PHE A 23 10.91 -27.50 8.00
CA PHE A 23 9.98 -28.35 7.27
C PHE A 23 8.52 -28.03 7.56
N TYR A 24 8.19 -27.70 8.81
CA TYR A 24 6.86 -27.24 9.18
C TYR A 24 6.48 -25.98 8.41
N THR A 25 7.34 -24.97 8.42
CA THR A 25 7.17 -23.72 7.66
C THR A 25 7.02 -23.99 6.16
N ALA A 26 7.84 -24.87 5.59
CA ALA A 26 7.77 -25.24 4.19
C ALA A 26 6.44 -25.95 3.83
N THR A 27 5.87 -26.74 4.75
CA THR A 27 4.57 -27.38 4.53
C THR A 27 3.40 -26.42 4.66
N ILE A 28 3.46 -25.46 5.59
CA ILE A 28 2.41 -24.44 5.80
C ILE A 28 2.41 -23.42 4.66
N LEU A 29 3.60 -22.92 4.28
CA LEU A 29 3.75 -21.89 3.26
C LEU A 29 3.87 -22.46 1.84
N GLY A 30 3.90 -23.80 1.68
CA GLY A 30 4.07 -24.43 0.38
C GLY A 30 5.46 -24.21 -0.21
N SER A 31 5.59 -24.22 -1.55
CA SER A 31 6.86 -24.06 -2.27
C SER A 31 7.54 -22.68 -2.11
N VAL A 32 7.10 -21.89 -1.17
CA VAL A 32 7.56 -20.55 -0.83
C VAL A 32 9.04 -20.48 -0.45
N VAL A 33 9.58 -21.56 0.05
CA VAL A 33 10.97 -21.65 0.52
C VAL A 33 12.01 -21.43 -0.60
N SER A 34 11.61 -21.44 -1.85
CA SER A 34 12.55 -21.37 -2.98
C SER A 34 12.73 -20.00 -3.65
N GLY A 35 12.06 -18.99 -3.22
CA GLY A 35 12.24 -17.67 -3.86
C GLY A 35 11.61 -16.56 -3.07
N GLY A 36 12.38 -15.65 -2.55
CA GLY A 36 11.99 -14.50 -1.75
C GLY A 36 10.61 -13.90 -2.09
N THR A 37 10.16 -12.93 -1.33
CA THR A 37 8.85 -12.26 -1.36
C THR A 37 8.26 -11.94 -2.76
N HIS A 38 9.04 -12.05 -3.82
CA HIS A 38 8.66 -11.78 -5.20
C HIS A 38 8.00 -12.97 -5.95
N GLY A 39 7.78 -14.12 -5.31
CA GLY A 39 7.19 -15.31 -5.94
C GLY A 39 5.66 -15.34 -5.97
N PHE A 40 5.00 -14.50 -5.18
CA PHE A 40 3.57 -14.61 -4.93
C PHE A 40 2.75 -13.63 -5.75
N CYS A 41 2.11 -14.14 -6.78
CA CYS A 41 1.24 -13.32 -7.64
C CYS A 41 1.91 -12.11 -8.29
N PHE A 42 3.19 -11.81 -8.04
CA PHE A 42 3.92 -10.75 -8.71
C PHE A 42 4.33 -11.13 -10.13
N SER A 43 4.26 -10.17 -11.04
CA SER A 43 4.80 -10.27 -12.39
C SER A 43 5.49 -8.97 -12.80
N ARG A 44 6.39 -9.07 -13.80
CA ARG A 44 6.94 -7.87 -14.43
C ARG A 44 5.84 -7.16 -15.21
N ASP A 45 5.79 -5.85 -15.09
CA ASP A 45 4.88 -5.00 -15.84
C ASP A 45 5.69 -3.95 -16.60
N PRO A 46 5.52 -3.82 -17.94
CA PRO A 46 6.34 -2.94 -18.74
C PRO A 46 6.09 -1.45 -18.47
N VAL A 47 4.98 -1.10 -17.85
CA VAL A 47 4.56 0.28 -17.58
C VAL A 47 4.80 0.67 -16.13
N ARG A 48 4.54 -0.26 -15.20
CA ARG A 48 4.62 -0.05 -13.76
C ARG A 48 5.88 -0.64 -13.12
N GLY A 49 6.71 -1.35 -13.92
CA GLY A 49 7.87 -2.12 -13.45
C GLY A 49 7.48 -3.50 -12.92
N PHE A 50 6.47 -3.58 -12.08
CA PHE A 50 5.87 -4.82 -11.55
C PHE A 50 4.40 -4.60 -11.21
N ALA A 51 3.64 -5.70 -11.11
CA ALA A 51 2.23 -5.70 -10.74
C ALA A 51 1.83 -7.10 -10.26
N PHE A 52 0.64 -7.26 -9.72
CA PHE A 52 0.09 -8.59 -9.48
C PHE A 52 -0.48 -9.20 -10.76
N GLN A 53 -0.36 -10.54 -10.84
CA GLN A 53 -0.96 -11.32 -11.91
C GLN A 53 -2.50 -11.31 -11.77
N PRO A 54 -3.24 -11.20 -12.88
CA PRO A 54 -4.67 -11.39 -12.87
C PRO A 54 -5.07 -12.80 -12.38
N ASN A 55 -6.18 -12.87 -11.63
CA ASN A 55 -6.80 -14.13 -11.20
C ASN A 55 -5.84 -15.07 -10.45
N CYS A 56 -4.95 -14.49 -9.65
CA CYS A 56 -4.01 -15.25 -8.83
C CYS A 56 -4.56 -15.49 -7.44
N SER A 57 -4.29 -16.64 -6.86
CA SER A 57 -4.59 -16.99 -5.47
C SER A 57 -3.37 -17.66 -4.85
N CYS A 58 -2.97 -17.21 -3.68
CA CYS A 58 -1.86 -17.78 -2.94
C CYS A 58 -2.02 -17.55 -1.43
N ILE A 59 -1.23 -18.25 -0.63
CA ILE A 59 -1.01 -17.89 0.78
C ILE A 59 0.22 -16.99 0.82
N ARG A 60 0.06 -15.80 1.36
CA ARG A 60 1.12 -14.81 1.46
C ARG A 60 1.65 -14.73 2.89
N PRO A 61 2.94 -14.98 3.10
CA PRO A 61 3.55 -14.79 4.41
C PRO A 61 3.94 -13.33 4.62
N TRP A 62 3.79 -12.85 5.84
CA TRP A 62 4.29 -11.55 6.25
C TRP A 62 4.68 -11.55 7.73
N LEU A 63 5.96 -11.48 8.04
CA LEU A 63 6.51 -11.39 9.41
C LEU A 63 5.83 -12.36 10.41
N GLY A 64 5.90 -13.65 10.11
CA GLY A 64 5.32 -14.70 10.96
C GLY A 64 3.81 -14.90 10.80
N ASN A 65 3.10 -14.01 10.11
CA ASN A 65 1.70 -14.20 9.75
C ASN A 65 1.59 -14.79 8.35
N SER A 66 0.52 -15.50 8.08
CA SER A 66 0.16 -15.95 6.74
C SER A 66 -1.32 -15.68 6.48
N TYR A 67 -1.64 -15.26 5.28
CA TYR A 67 -3.01 -14.93 4.90
C TYR A 67 -3.29 -15.28 3.45
N GLU A 68 -4.54 -15.55 3.16
CA GLU A 68 -5.02 -15.76 1.79
C GLU A 68 -4.96 -14.43 1.03
N PHE A 69 -4.38 -14.49 -0.16
CA PHE A 69 -4.23 -13.34 -1.04
C PHE A 69 -4.80 -13.68 -2.41
N ASN A 70 -5.82 -12.95 -2.83
CA ASN A 70 -6.48 -13.13 -4.10
C ASN A 70 -6.41 -11.85 -4.94
N THR A 71 -6.34 -12.01 -6.26
CA THR A 71 -6.48 -10.91 -7.21
C THR A 71 -7.62 -11.18 -8.18
N ASN A 72 -8.26 -10.10 -8.64
CA ASN A 72 -9.28 -10.16 -9.68
C ASN A 72 -8.66 -10.15 -11.10
N SER A 73 -9.51 -10.09 -12.13
CA SER A 73 -9.07 -10.09 -13.54
C SER A 73 -8.22 -8.89 -13.94
N LEU A 74 -8.14 -7.83 -13.13
CA LEU A 74 -7.26 -6.67 -13.33
C LEU A 74 -5.89 -6.85 -12.68
N GLY A 75 -5.68 -7.94 -11.92
CA GLY A 75 -4.52 -8.10 -11.05
C GLY A 75 -4.60 -7.20 -9.81
N PHE A 76 -5.77 -6.78 -9.40
CA PHE A 76 -6.00 -5.98 -8.20
C PHE A 76 -6.37 -6.87 -7.03
N ARG A 77 -5.85 -6.56 -5.84
CA ARG A 77 -6.21 -7.31 -4.64
C ARG A 77 -7.72 -7.27 -4.41
N ASP A 78 -8.30 -8.44 -4.14
CA ASP A 78 -9.74 -8.61 -3.98
C ASP A 78 -10.03 -9.68 -2.91
N GLU A 79 -11.28 -9.75 -2.45
CA GLU A 79 -11.74 -10.81 -1.56
C GLU A 79 -11.57 -12.20 -2.20
N ARG A 80 -11.78 -12.28 -3.50
CA ARG A 80 -11.76 -13.53 -4.28
C ARG A 80 -11.37 -13.28 -5.73
N ILE A 81 -11.02 -14.34 -6.42
CA ILE A 81 -10.90 -14.30 -7.88
C ILE A 81 -12.27 -13.97 -8.46
N ARG A 82 -12.33 -12.94 -9.29
CA ARG A 82 -13.53 -12.55 -10.05
C ARG A 82 -13.18 -11.74 -11.28
N ASP A 83 -14.06 -11.77 -12.26
CA ASP A 83 -13.99 -10.85 -13.40
C ASP A 83 -14.50 -9.47 -12.99
N VAL A 84 -13.80 -8.44 -13.46
CA VAL A 84 -14.21 -7.03 -13.31
C VAL A 84 -14.67 -6.54 -14.68
N PRO A 85 -15.98 -6.37 -14.90
CA PRO A 85 -16.51 -5.88 -16.18
C PRO A 85 -16.14 -4.40 -16.38
N ALA A 86 -16.12 -3.93 -17.64
CA ALA A 86 -15.79 -2.55 -17.97
C ALA A 86 -16.69 -1.54 -17.22
N THR A 87 -17.97 -1.84 -17.11
CA THR A 87 -18.97 -0.99 -16.43
C THR A 87 -19.52 -1.70 -15.19
N SER A 88 -20.05 -0.95 -14.22
CA SER A 88 -20.68 -1.49 -13.01
C SER A 88 -22.02 -0.82 -12.75
N ALA A 89 -22.97 -1.55 -12.18
CA ALA A 89 -24.21 -0.97 -11.68
C ALA A 89 -24.00 -0.15 -10.41
N ARG A 90 -22.95 -0.46 -9.63
CA ARG A 90 -22.57 0.25 -8.40
C ARG A 90 -21.51 1.31 -8.71
N PRO A 91 -21.52 2.45 -8.00
CA PRO A 91 -20.39 3.37 -8.05
C PRO A 91 -19.09 2.66 -7.70
N ARG A 92 -18.02 2.91 -8.47
CA ARG A 92 -16.70 2.30 -8.30
C ARG A 92 -15.72 3.28 -7.68
N VAL A 93 -14.95 2.78 -6.74
CA VAL A 93 -13.86 3.50 -6.10
C VAL A 93 -12.55 2.81 -6.44
N LEU A 94 -11.68 3.51 -7.17
CA LEU A 94 -10.32 3.05 -7.42
C LEU A 94 -9.45 3.44 -6.22
N ILE A 95 -8.85 2.45 -5.56
CA ILE A 95 -7.88 2.64 -4.50
C ILE A 95 -6.49 2.55 -5.11
N LEU A 96 -5.66 3.55 -4.83
CA LEU A 96 -4.28 3.62 -5.24
C LEU A 96 -3.41 3.85 -4.01
N GLY A 97 -2.27 3.23 -3.97
CA GLY A 97 -1.33 3.32 -2.87
C GLY A 97 -0.31 2.20 -2.95
N ASP A 98 0.41 2.03 -1.88
CA ASP A 98 1.46 1.03 -1.70
C ASP A 98 0.99 -0.17 -0.86
N SER A 99 1.87 -0.66 0.02
CA SER A 99 1.65 -1.83 0.86
C SER A 99 0.57 -1.65 1.93
N ALA A 100 0.38 -0.44 2.47
CA ALA A 100 -0.62 -0.23 3.52
C ALA A 100 -2.06 -0.42 2.99
N PRO A 101 -2.52 0.24 1.90
CA PRO A 101 -3.82 -0.03 1.31
C PRO A 101 -3.87 -1.37 0.55
N GLU A 102 -2.76 -1.93 0.09
CA GLU A 102 -2.74 -3.33 -0.32
C GLU A 102 -3.21 -4.20 0.84
N GLY A 103 -2.64 -3.99 2.01
CA GLY A 103 -2.97 -4.68 3.27
C GLY A 103 -2.13 -5.93 3.50
N MET A 104 -1.63 -6.10 4.73
CA MET A 104 -0.77 -7.22 5.15
C MET A 104 -1.49 -8.19 6.08
N THR A 105 -2.81 -8.29 5.93
CA THR A 105 -3.71 -9.15 6.70
C THR A 105 -4.68 -9.85 5.75
N ALA A 106 -5.50 -10.79 6.22
CA ALA A 106 -6.58 -11.35 5.42
C ALA A 106 -7.54 -10.25 4.94
N TRP A 107 -8.18 -10.44 3.79
CA TRP A 107 -9.05 -9.41 3.19
C TRP A 107 -10.06 -8.83 4.18
N GLN A 108 -10.79 -9.69 4.88
CA GLN A 108 -11.82 -9.28 5.83
C GLN A 108 -11.27 -8.51 7.05
N ASP A 109 -9.98 -8.65 7.34
CA ASP A 109 -9.27 -7.97 8.42
C ASP A 109 -8.57 -6.70 7.96
N SER A 110 -8.28 -6.57 6.67
CA SER A 110 -7.70 -5.37 6.07
C SER A 110 -8.68 -4.19 6.11
N PHE A 111 -8.17 -2.98 6.17
CA PHE A 111 -9.05 -1.81 6.22
C PHE A 111 -9.87 -1.64 4.95
N ILE A 112 -9.33 -1.95 3.76
CA ILE A 112 -10.12 -1.89 2.52
C ILE A 112 -11.25 -2.93 2.52
N GLY A 113 -10.98 -4.16 2.96
CA GLY A 113 -12.01 -5.19 3.09
C GLY A 113 -13.13 -4.78 4.07
N ARG A 114 -12.77 -4.20 5.21
CA ARG A 114 -13.74 -3.66 6.19
C ARG A 114 -14.56 -2.50 5.62
N VAL A 115 -13.93 -1.56 4.91
CA VAL A 115 -14.64 -0.47 4.23
C VAL A 115 -15.58 -1.02 3.17
N ALA A 116 -15.14 -2.01 2.38
CA ALA A 116 -15.99 -2.66 1.39
C ALA A 116 -17.21 -3.35 2.02
N ALA A 117 -17.04 -4.01 3.17
CA ALA A 117 -18.14 -4.60 3.93
C ALA A 117 -19.12 -3.55 4.48
N ASN A 118 -18.61 -2.39 4.93
CA ASN A 118 -19.44 -1.28 5.44
C ASN A 118 -20.22 -0.56 4.32
N PHE A 119 -19.75 -0.60 3.08
CA PHE A 119 -20.35 0.07 1.93
C PHE A 119 -20.60 -0.89 0.77
N PRO A 120 -21.50 -1.90 0.93
CA PRO A 120 -21.81 -2.89 -0.10
C PRO A 120 -22.44 -2.29 -1.37
N GLN A 121 -22.94 -1.06 -1.30
CA GLN A 121 -23.44 -0.30 -2.45
C GLN A 121 -22.33 0.23 -3.37
N TYR A 122 -21.08 0.20 -2.94
CA TYR A 122 -19.91 0.56 -3.77
C TYR A 122 -19.15 -0.69 -4.22
N GLU A 123 -18.40 -0.55 -5.28
CA GLU A 123 -17.42 -1.53 -5.72
C GLU A 123 -16.02 -0.92 -5.56
N PHE A 124 -15.17 -1.56 -4.75
CA PHE A 124 -13.81 -1.11 -4.54
C PHE A 124 -12.86 -1.89 -5.45
N LEU A 125 -12.03 -1.19 -6.20
CA LEU A 125 -10.97 -1.72 -7.04
C LEU A 125 -9.64 -1.39 -6.37
N ASN A 126 -9.05 -2.32 -5.63
CA ASN A 126 -7.81 -2.09 -4.89
C ASN A 126 -6.59 -2.34 -5.77
N GLY A 127 -6.15 -1.30 -6.48
CA GLY A 127 -4.96 -1.29 -7.34
C GLY A 127 -3.65 -0.98 -6.61
N SER A 128 -3.65 -1.01 -5.28
CA SER A 128 -2.46 -0.79 -4.45
C SER A 128 -1.53 -1.99 -4.50
N VAL A 129 -0.23 -1.74 -4.50
CA VAL A 129 0.81 -2.77 -4.57
C VAL A 129 2.00 -2.34 -3.72
N GLU A 130 2.52 -3.24 -2.90
CA GLU A 130 3.72 -3.02 -2.08
C GLU A 130 4.84 -2.34 -2.88
N GLY A 131 5.37 -1.24 -2.33
CA GLY A 131 6.47 -0.49 -2.94
C GLY A 131 6.09 0.38 -4.13
N TYR A 132 4.81 0.61 -4.40
CA TYR A 132 4.37 1.62 -5.35
C TYR A 132 4.54 3.03 -4.79
N SER A 133 4.61 4.01 -5.71
CA SER A 133 4.66 5.44 -5.42
C SER A 133 3.81 6.22 -6.45
N PRO A 134 3.68 7.52 -6.38
CA PRO A 134 2.89 8.33 -7.32
C PRO A 134 3.13 8.07 -8.81
N SER A 135 4.34 7.69 -9.22
CA SER A 135 4.61 7.23 -10.59
C SER A 135 3.79 5.98 -10.97
N ASN A 136 3.68 5.02 -10.05
CA ASN A 136 2.91 3.81 -10.26
C ASN A 136 1.41 4.06 -10.14
N TYR A 137 0.97 4.95 -9.23
CA TYR A 137 -0.43 5.35 -9.08
C TYR A 137 -0.97 5.94 -10.37
N LEU A 138 -0.21 6.87 -10.98
CA LEU A 138 -0.52 7.46 -12.29
C LEU A 138 -0.65 6.38 -13.37
N ASN A 139 0.34 5.49 -13.46
CA ASN A 139 0.36 4.46 -14.50
C ASN A 139 -0.74 3.41 -14.31
N THR A 140 -1.08 3.08 -13.07
CA THR A 140 -2.22 2.19 -12.77
C THR A 140 -3.54 2.84 -13.19
N ALA A 141 -3.76 4.12 -12.86
CA ALA A 141 -4.96 4.83 -13.28
C ALA A 141 -5.07 4.93 -14.81
N ARG A 142 -3.97 5.26 -15.50
CA ARG A 142 -3.93 5.30 -16.98
C ARG A 142 -4.31 3.94 -17.58
N LYS A 143 -3.66 2.88 -17.10
CA LYS A 143 -3.96 1.53 -17.59
C LYS A 143 -5.44 1.19 -17.43
N ILE A 144 -6.04 1.45 -16.29
CA ILE A 144 -7.46 1.18 -16.04
C ILE A 144 -8.36 2.00 -16.98
N ILE A 145 -8.01 3.24 -17.24
CA ILE A 145 -8.71 4.12 -18.18
C ILE A 145 -8.57 3.59 -19.61
N ASP A 146 -7.37 3.22 -20.01
CA ASP A 146 -7.06 2.72 -21.38
C ASP A 146 -7.72 1.35 -21.62
N ASP A 147 -7.84 0.52 -20.59
CA ASP A 147 -8.57 -0.76 -20.61
C ASP A 147 -10.11 -0.54 -20.65
N GLY A 148 -10.60 0.70 -20.61
CA GLY A 148 -12.02 1.04 -20.66
C GLY A 148 -12.77 0.71 -19.37
N ILE A 149 -12.10 0.51 -18.25
CA ILE A 149 -12.72 0.23 -16.96
C ILE A 149 -13.22 1.53 -16.33
N GLU A 150 -14.52 1.65 -16.15
CA GLU A 150 -15.14 2.82 -15.51
C GLU A 150 -14.96 2.80 -13.99
N PHE A 151 -14.70 3.98 -13.41
CA PHE A 151 -14.74 4.23 -11.98
C PHE A 151 -15.15 5.68 -11.69
N ASP A 152 -15.69 5.93 -10.49
CA ASP A 152 -16.37 7.18 -10.16
C ASP A 152 -15.57 8.09 -9.24
N GLU A 153 -14.59 7.54 -8.52
CA GLU A 153 -13.67 8.27 -7.65
C GLU A 153 -12.35 7.51 -7.53
N ALA A 154 -11.23 8.23 -7.43
CA ALA A 154 -9.95 7.66 -7.00
C ALA A 154 -9.63 8.12 -5.59
N ILE A 155 -9.27 7.18 -4.69
CA ILE A 155 -8.73 7.46 -3.36
C ILE A 155 -7.27 7.02 -3.37
N VAL A 156 -6.38 7.98 -3.15
CA VAL A 156 -4.93 7.76 -3.14
C VAL A 156 -4.42 7.82 -1.72
N PHE A 157 -3.77 6.76 -1.30
CA PHE A 157 -3.06 6.68 -0.03
C PHE A 157 -1.61 7.03 -0.27
N ILE A 158 -1.15 8.10 0.36
CA ILE A 158 0.22 8.60 0.22
C ILE A 158 1.04 8.13 1.41
N ASP A 159 2.08 7.39 1.10
CA ASP A 159 3.04 6.89 2.06
C ASP A 159 4.15 7.90 2.34
N ILE A 160 4.76 7.82 3.53
CA ILE A 160 5.92 8.65 3.88
C ILE A 160 7.15 8.28 3.05
N SER A 161 7.23 7.05 2.56
CA SER A 161 8.32 6.53 1.76
C SER A 161 8.26 6.96 0.29
N ASP A 162 7.11 7.42 -0.21
CA ASP A 162 6.92 7.83 -1.60
C ASP A 162 7.98 8.84 -2.07
N ALA A 163 8.35 9.80 -1.21
CA ALA A 163 9.40 10.76 -1.51
C ALA A 163 10.75 10.10 -1.79
N GLN A 164 11.12 9.04 -1.06
CA GLN A 164 12.37 8.31 -1.30
C GLN A 164 12.26 7.43 -2.55
N ASP A 165 11.12 6.79 -2.75
CA ASP A 165 10.89 5.92 -3.90
C ASP A 165 10.91 6.74 -5.20
N GLU A 166 10.32 7.92 -5.22
CA GLU A 166 10.40 8.85 -6.36
C GLU A 166 11.81 9.44 -6.53
N ALA A 167 12.57 9.66 -5.45
CA ALA A 167 13.92 10.20 -5.54
C ALA A 167 14.95 9.21 -6.06
N ALA A 168 14.85 7.93 -5.67
CA ALA A 168 15.93 6.96 -5.80
C ALA A 168 15.52 5.67 -6.52
N PHE A 169 14.27 5.25 -6.41
CA PHE A 169 13.86 3.91 -6.84
C PHE A 169 13.20 3.89 -8.22
N PHE A 170 12.27 4.81 -8.49
CA PHE A 170 11.62 4.89 -9.79
C PHE A 170 12.22 5.95 -10.69
N HIS A 171 12.39 5.61 -11.95
CA HIS A 171 12.79 6.55 -12.99
C HIS A 171 11.96 6.34 -14.26
N ASP A 172 11.66 7.43 -14.96
CA ASP A 172 10.88 7.38 -16.20
C ASP A 172 11.69 6.73 -17.33
N VAL A 173 11.05 5.84 -18.09
CA VAL A 173 11.62 5.17 -19.26
C VAL A 173 10.87 5.60 -20.49
N GLY A 174 11.54 6.38 -21.32
CA GLY A 174 10.98 6.88 -22.58
C GLY A 174 9.84 7.90 -22.39
N PRO A 175 9.22 8.34 -23.48
CA PRO A 175 8.19 9.38 -23.47
C PRO A 175 6.81 8.90 -22.97
N SER A 176 6.60 7.58 -22.82
CA SER A 176 5.32 7.00 -22.38
C SER A 176 5.04 7.19 -20.90
N GLY A 177 6.03 7.63 -20.11
CA GLY A 177 5.91 7.72 -18.65
C GLY A 177 5.95 6.36 -17.93
N ALA A 178 6.29 5.27 -18.65
CA ALA A 178 6.59 3.99 -18.03
C ALA A 178 7.74 4.14 -17.03
N VAL A 179 7.71 3.39 -15.94
CA VAL A 179 8.75 3.45 -14.90
C VAL A 179 9.55 2.16 -14.86
N ALA A 180 10.85 2.30 -14.64
CA ALA A 180 11.72 1.19 -14.30
C ALA A 180 12.23 1.38 -12.87
N THR A 181 12.48 0.26 -12.21
CA THR A 181 13.08 0.25 -10.88
C THR A 181 14.60 0.32 -10.98
N ALA A 182 15.20 1.28 -10.28
CA ALA A 182 16.64 1.26 -10.05
C ALA A 182 17.01 0.09 -9.13
N LYS A 183 18.18 -0.52 -9.37
CA LYS A 183 18.74 -1.43 -8.38
C LYS A 183 19.10 -0.62 -7.14
N GLN A 184 18.28 -0.72 -6.11
CA GLN A 184 18.59 -0.09 -4.84
C GLN A 184 19.89 -0.70 -4.30
N LYS A 185 20.89 0.13 -4.02
CA LYS A 185 21.96 -0.25 -3.12
C LYS A 185 21.32 -0.31 -1.73
N LEU A 186 20.85 -1.50 -1.36
CA LEU A 186 20.45 -1.73 0.03
C LEU A 186 21.59 -1.26 0.92
N THR A 187 21.33 -0.30 1.78
CA THR A 187 22.20 0.03 2.89
C THR A 187 22.61 -1.28 3.55
N LYS A 188 23.88 -1.43 3.91
CA LYS A 188 24.40 -2.66 4.50
C LYS A 188 23.60 -2.97 5.76
N GLY A 189 22.56 -3.77 5.62
CA GLY A 189 21.79 -4.23 6.76
C GLY A 189 22.73 -4.86 7.79
N ASN A 190 22.52 -4.53 9.06
CA ASN A 190 23.22 -5.16 10.18
C ASN A 190 23.03 -6.69 10.05
N TRP A 191 24.06 -7.49 10.36
CA TRP A 191 23.98 -8.96 10.34
C TRP A 191 22.77 -9.49 11.10
N TYR A 192 22.37 -8.82 12.19
CA TYR A 192 21.21 -9.16 12.98
C TYR A 192 19.89 -8.99 12.19
N SER A 193 19.72 -7.89 11.49
CA SER A 193 18.52 -7.67 10.64
C SER A 193 18.42 -8.68 9.50
N SER A 194 19.55 -9.09 8.92
CA SER A 194 19.60 -10.14 7.91
C SER A 194 19.26 -11.52 8.48
N LEU A 195 19.76 -11.84 9.67
CA LEU A 195 19.43 -13.07 10.39
C LEU A 195 17.95 -13.08 10.78
N ARG A 196 17.45 -11.98 11.35
CA ARG A 196 16.06 -11.86 11.77
C ARG A 196 15.10 -12.03 10.60
N ARG A 197 15.40 -11.42 9.44
CA ARG A 197 14.64 -11.61 8.21
C ARG A 197 14.65 -13.08 7.76
N SER A 198 15.79 -13.73 7.77
CA SER A 198 15.87 -15.17 7.41
C SER A 198 15.06 -16.06 8.34
N ILE A 199 14.98 -15.74 9.64
CA ILE A 199 14.13 -16.44 10.60
C ILE A 199 12.67 -16.19 10.27
N ASN A 200 12.26 -14.92 10.10
CA ASN A 200 10.88 -14.57 9.77
C ASN A 200 10.36 -15.29 8.53
N ASP A 201 11.20 -15.39 7.50
CA ASP A 201 10.79 -15.95 6.20
C ASP A 201 10.81 -17.48 6.17
N ARG A 202 11.50 -18.15 7.08
CA ARG A 202 11.80 -19.59 6.97
C ARG A 202 11.51 -20.43 8.19
N LEU A 203 11.26 -19.81 9.34
CA LEU A 203 11.15 -20.47 10.63
C LEU A 203 10.00 -19.86 11.44
N LEU A 204 8.75 -20.22 11.12
CA LEU A 204 7.56 -19.60 11.74
C LEU A 204 7.51 -19.81 13.26
N LEU A 205 7.73 -21.04 13.74
CA LEU A 205 7.69 -21.33 15.18
C LEU A 205 8.83 -20.64 15.92
N THR A 206 10.02 -20.62 15.34
CA THR A 206 11.17 -19.91 15.91
C THR A 206 10.90 -18.40 15.94
N ASN A 207 10.27 -17.85 14.90
CA ASN A 207 9.86 -16.46 14.86
C ASN A 207 8.86 -16.13 15.99
N ASP A 208 7.83 -16.95 16.18
CA ASP A 208 6.83 -16.77 17.24
C ASP A 208 7.46 -16.75 18.64
N VAL A 209 8.43 -17.63 18.87
CA VAL A 209 9.19 -17.66 20.13
C VAL A 209 10.00 -16.38 20.32
N PHE A 210 10.71 -15.92 19.28
CA PHE A 210 11.48 -14.67 19.34
C PHE A 210 10.55 -13.47 19.58
N GLU A 211 9.44 -13.36 18.85
CA GLU A 211 8.44 -12.30 19.06
C GLU A 211 7.88 -12.31 20.48
N PHE A 212 7.57 -13.48 21.00
CA PHE A 212 7.07 -13.60 22.37
C PHE A 212 8.08 -13.01 23.38
N PHE A 213 9.37 -13.33 23.25
CA PHE A 213 10.39 -12.78 24.14
C PHE A 213 10.59 -11.29 23.93
N GLU A 214 10.70 -10.82 22.69
CA GLU A 214 10.90 -9.41 22.37
C GLU A 214 9.71 -8.56 22.88
N ARG A 215 8.49 -8.99 22.64
CA ARG A 215 7.26 -8.31 23.16
C ARG A 215 7.23 -8.24 24.69
N ASN A 216 7.67 -9.30 25.38
CA ASN A 216 7.73 -9.28 26.84
C ASN A 216 8.85 -8.37 27.36
N LEU A 217 10.01 -8.32 26.70
CA LEU A 217 11.08 -7.38 27.05
C LEU A 217 10.63 -5.93 26.87
N VAL A 218 9.90 -5.63 25.80
CA VAL A 218 9.27 -4.31 25.58
C VAL A 218 8.29 -3.98 26.71
N ARG A 219 7.39 -4.93 27.09
CA ARG A 219 6.43 -4.73 28.17
C ARG A 219 7.09 -4.48 29.52
N LEU A 220 8.27 -5.08 29.75
CA LEU A 220 9.03 -4.91 30.98
C LEU A 220 9.90 -3.64 30.98
N GLY A 221 9.91 -2.88 29.86
CA GLY A 221 10.75 -1.68 29.71
C GLY A 221 12.25 -2.01 29.60
N TRP A 222 12.61 -3.28 29.42
CA TRP A 222 14.00 -3.70 29.26
C TRP A 222 14.50 -3.57 27.82
N TYR A 223 13.57 -3.54 26.89
CA TYR A 223 13.82 -3.25 25.50
C TYR A 223 13.16 -1.89 25.21
N HIS A 224 13.96 -0.86 25.10
CA HIS A 224 13.44 0.37 24.56
C HIS A 224 13.03 0.07 23.12
N LEU A 225 11.74 0.27 22.82
CA LEU A 225 11.30 0.49 21.47
C LEU A 225 11.95 1.80 21.00
N ASP A 226 13.24 1.77 20.85
CA ASP A 226 13.87 2.52 19.79
C ASP A 226 13.28 1.89 18.53
N LEU A 227 12.32 2.57 17.93
CA LEU A 227 11.62 2.09 16.73
C LEU A 227 12.60 1.83 15.58
N GLY A 228 13.89 1.91 15.83
CA GLY A 228 15.00 1.52 14.98
C GLY A 228 15.66 0.18 15.30
N HIS A 229 15.34 -0.50 16.40
CA HIS A 229 16.06 -1.73 16.76
C HIS A 229 15.27 -3.01 16.48
N GLY A 230 13.98 -2.94 16.23
CA GLY A 230 13.16 -4.10 15.89
C GLY A 230 13.14 -4.47 14.40
N GLY A 231 14.20 -4.16 13.66
CA GLY A 231 14.25 -4.38 12.21
C GLY A 231 13.85 -3.16 11.39
N ASN A 232 13.69 -1.99 11.98
CA ASN A 232 13.15 -0.81 11.35
C ASN A 232 14.09 0.41 11.27
N GLU A 233 15.38 0.19 11.01
CA GLU A 233 16.21 1.22 10.37
C GLU A 233 15.52 1.81 9.13
N PHE A 234 14.76 0.96 8.40
CA PHE A 234 13.93 1.31 7.27
C PHE A 234 12.87 2.37 7.60
N ASP A 235 12.11 2.22 8.70
CA ASP A 235 11.11 3.21 9.12
C ASP A 235 11.78 4.54 9.51
N LEU A 236 12.81 4.49 10.36
CA LEU A 236 13.51 5.68 10.82
C LEU A 236 14.18 6.47 9.70
N GLU A 237 14.78 5.80 8.75
CA GLU A 237 15.44 6.45 7.61
C GLU A 237 14.45 7.10 6.67
N ARG A 238 13.35 6.40 6.34
CA ARG A 238 12.37 6.87 5.38
C ARG A 238 11.43 7.94 5.94
N SER A 239 11.06 7.84 7.20
CA SER A 239 10.11 8.78 7.85
C SER A 239 10.79 10.01 8.47
N ALA A 240 12.10 9.96 8.68
CA ALA A 240 12.87 10.99 9.39
C ALA A 240 12.63 12.42 8.87
N TRP A 241 12.45 12.59 7.58
CA TRP A 241 12.30 13.90 6.95
C TRP A 241 11.05 14.67 7.39
N SER A 242 10.04 13.98 7.91
CA SER A 242 8.81 14.63 8.36
C SER A 242 8.96 15.33 9.72
N TYR A 243 9.88 14.88 10.57
CA TYR A 243 10.04 15.38 11.95
C TYR A 243 11.45 15.88 12.30
N ARG A 244 12.46 15.63 11.46
CA ARG A 244 13.80 16.17 11.64
C ARG A 244 14.39 16.67 10.34
N LYS A 245 15.37 17.57 10.43
CA LYS A 245 16.13 18.00 9.25
C LYS A 245 17.04 16.84 8.80
N VAL A 246 16.80 16.37 7.59
CA VAL A 246 17.66 15.40 6.91
C VAL A 246 18.81 16.17 6.23
N SER A 247 20.04 15.68 6.36
CA SER A 247 21.19 16.31 5.70
C SER A 247 21.17 16.00 4.20
N ASP A 248 21.27 17.03 3.37
CA ASP A 248 21.33 16.90 1.91
C ASP A 248 22.77 16.75 1.38
N THR A 249 23.75 16.49 2.26
CA THR A 249 25.18 16.50 1.89
C THR A 249 25.58 15.39 0.92
N ASP A 250 24.95 14.21 1.02
CA ASP A 250 25.07 13.14 0.02
C ASP A 250 23.75 12.40 -0.13
N PRO A 251 23.00 12.64 -1.23
CA PRO A 251 21.72 11.97 -1.47
C PRO A 251 21.81 10.44 -1.51
N TYR A 252 22.97 9.88 -1.91
CA TYR A 252 23.14 8.44 -1.97
C TYR A 252 23.40 7.83 -0.59
N GLU A 253 24.07 8.54 0.32
CA GLU A 253 24.27 8.09 1.69
C GLU A 253 22.97 8.13 2.49
N THR A 254 22.09 9.10 2.20
CA THR A 254 20.78 9.23 2.83
C THR A 254 19.67 8.41 2.18
N GLY A 255 19.98 7.65 1.12
CA GLY A 255 19.02 6.82 0.40
C GLY A 255 18.11 7.56 -0.57
N TYR A 256 18.27 8.89 -0.75
CA TYR A 256 17.48 9.71 -1.67
C TYR A 256 18.19 10.03 -3.00
N GLY A 257 19.25 9.28 -3.34
CA GLY A 257 19.94 9.48 -4.61
C GLY A 257 19.12 8.97 -5.81
N PRO A 258 19.21 9.63 -6.99
CA PRO A 258 20.07 10.79 -7.26
C PRO A 258 19.41 12.17 -7.01
N LEU A 259 18.10 12.25 -6.77
CA LEU A 259 17.38 13.54 -6.77
C LEU A 259 17.44 14.30 -5.43
N GLY A 260 17.82 13.64 -4.35
CA GLY A 260 17.69 14.18 -3.00
C GLY A 260 16.24 14.17 -2.51
N LEU A 261 16.04 14.44 -1.22
CA LEU A 261 14.71 14.46 -0.60
C LEU A 261 13.77 15.47 -1.27
N GLU A 262 14.20 16.71 -1.40
CA GLU A 262 13.35 17.75 -1.99
C GLU A 262 13.00 17.45 -3.46
N GLY A 263 13.95 16.88 -4.21
CA GLY A 263 13.71 16.39 -5.57
C GLY A 263 12.68 15.26 -5.61
N GLY A 264 12.71 14.35 -4.65
CA GLY A 264 11.69 13.32 -4.48
C GLY A 264 10.32 13.91 -4.20
N ILE A 265 10.19 14.82 -3.23
CA ILE A 265 8.94 15.52 -2.91
C ILE A 265 8.38 16.31 -4.11
N ILE A 266 9.24 16.99 -4.85
CA ILE A 266 8.83 17.71 -6.07
C ILE A 266 8.29 16.72 -7.11
N ARG A 267 8.98 15.60 -7.29
CA ARG A 267 8.59 14.60 -8.30
C ARG A 267 7.29 13.88 -7.90
N GLU A 268 7.11 13.47 -6.66
CA GLU A 268 5.86 12.84 -6.21
C GLU A 268 4.66 13.76 -6.41
N LYS A 269 4.79 15.07 -6.08
CA LYS A 269 3.75 16.06 -6.33
C LYS A 269 3.47 16.24 -7.82
N ALA A 270 4.50 16.28 -8.66
CA ALA A 270 4.35 16.39 -10.11
C ALA A 270 3.61 15.17 -10.71
N LYS A 271 3.89 13.95 -10.22
CA LYS A 271 3.17 12.74 -10.62
C LYS A 271 1.71 12.77 -10.18
N MET A 272 1.45 13.24 -8.98
CA MET A 272 0.09 13.43 -8.48
C MET A 272 -0.67 14.54 -9.24
N ASP A 273 -0.01 15.61 -9.67
CA ASP A 273 -0.62 16.63 -10.54
C ASP A 273 -1.01 16.04 -11.91
N LEU A 274 -0.17 15.19 -12.50
CA LEU A 274 -0.51 14.48 -13.73
C LEU A 274 -1.68 13.52 -13.52
N LEU A 275 -1.71 12.78 -12.43
CA LEU A 275 -2.84 11.90 -12.07
C LEU A 275 -4.13 12.72 -11.92
N TRP A 276 -4.10 13.82 -11.16
CA TRP A 276 -5.24 14.70 -11.00
C TRP A 276 -5.74 15.24 -12.34
N GLN A 277 -4.84 15.68 -13.24
CA GLN A 277 -5.21 16.17 -14.57
C GLN A 277 -5.88 15.08 -15.43
N GLU A 278 -5.36 13.85 -15.42
CA GLU A 278 -5.95 12.71 -16.14
C GLU A 278 -7.38 12.39 -15.66
N LEU A 279 -7.59 12.46 -14.35
CA LEU A 279 -8.88 12.23 -13.73
C LEU A 279 -9.84 13.41 -13.97
N ALA A 280 -9.35 14.65 -13.85
CA ALA A 280 -10.14 15.87 -14.04
C ALA A 280 -10.70 16.00 -15.46
N LYS A 281 -9.92 15.63 -16.49
CA LYS A 281 -10.40 15.57 -17.89
C LYS A 281 -11.66 14.68 -18.05
N ARG A 282 -11.88 13.76 -17.12
CA ARG A 282 -12.98 12.80 -17.13
C ARG A 282 -14.00 13.06 -16.05
N ASN A 283 -13.89 14.20 -15.35
CA ASN A 283 -14.74 14.54 -14.20
C ASN A 283 -14.70 13.47 -13.10
N ILE A 284 -13.55 12.78 -12.92
CA ILE A 284 -13.34 11.83 -11.84
C ILE A 284 -12.71 12.57 -10.67
N PRO A 285 -13.37 12.67 -9.52
CA PRO A 285 -12.79 13.28 -8.33
C PRO A 285 -11.67 12.42 -7.75
N ILE A 286 -10.64 13.10 -7.23
CA ILE A 286 -9.56 12.50 -6.45
C ILE A 286 -9.75 12.82 -4.96
N SER A 287 -9.45 11.85 -4.11
CA SER A 287 -9.34 12.00 -2.67
C SER A 287 -7.96 11.53 -2.22
N VAL A 288 -7.37 12.17 -1.23
CA VAL A 288 -6.05 11.81 -0.69
C VAL A 288 -6.16 11.45 0.78
N VAL A 289 -5.50 10.37 1.15
CA VAL A 289 -5.35 9.90 2.52
C VAL A 289 -3.88 9.91 2.87
N VAL A 290 -3.50 10.49 4.00
CA VAL A 290 -2.15 10.41 4.57
C VAL A 290 -2.20 9.70 5.90
N TYR A 291 -1.20 8.87 6.17
CA TYR A 291 -1.17 8.02 7.34
C TYR A 291 0.23 7.97 7.97
N PRO A 292 0.30 7.82 9.31
CA PRO A 292 1.58 7.78 10.00
C PRO A 292 2.18 6.38 10.02
N TRP A 293 3.50 6.32 9.89
CA TRP A 293 4.29 5.18 10.28
C TRP A 293 4.61 5.22 11.79
N PRO A 294 5.05 4.09 12.41
CA PRO A 294 5.39 4.05 13.83
C PRO A 294 6.41 5.10 14.26
N ALA A 295 7.46 5.34 13.47
CA ALA A 295 8.46 6.35 13.80
C ALA A 295 7.89 7.79 13.79
N GLN A 296 6.93 8.09 12.91
CA GLN A 296 6.22 9.36 12.94
C GLN A 296 5.36 9.49 14.21
N LEU A 297 4.68 8.41 14.61
CA LEU A 297 3.93 8.43 15.87
C LEU A 297 4.85 8.61 17.08
N ALA A 298 6.07 8.08 17.03
CA ALA A 298 7.04 8.25 18.10
C ALA A 298 7.59 9.69 18.18
N HIS A 299 7.95 10.29 17.05
CA HIS A 299 8.81 11.47 16.98
C HIS A 299 8.18 12.70 16.32
N ASP A 300 7.07 12.57 15.62
CA ASP A 300 6.38 13.65 14.90
C ASP A 300 5.16 14.18 15.69
N SER A 301 4.37 14.99 15.04
CA SER A 301 3.14 15.58 15.57
C SER A 301 1.95 15.33 14.64
N VAL A 302 0.75 15.60 15.13
CA VAL A 302 -0.48 15.54 14.33
C VAL A 302 -0.41 16.43 13.08
N ASP A 303 0.31 17.54 13.16
CA ASP A 303 0.56 18.46 12.03
C ASP A 303 1.95 18.20 11.41
N SER A 304 2.22 16.95 11.07
CA SER A 304 3.43 16.49 10.37
C SER A 304 3.73 17.30 9.10
N ARG A 305 5.02 17.42 8.74
CA ARG A 305 5.40 18.01 7.45
C ARG A 305 4.70 17.32 6.26
N GLN A 306 4.58 15.99 6.29
CA GLN A 306 3.85 15.21 5.29
C GLN A 306 2.38 15.65 5.22
N VAL A 307 1.72 15.77 6.36
CA VAL A 307 0.30 16.18 6.44
C VAL A 307 0.11 17.58 5.85
N ARG A 308 1.02 18.54 6.15
CA ARG A 308 0.93 19.90 5.62
C ARG A 308 1.10 19.92 4.10
N ILE A 309 2.12 19.23 3.56
CA ILE A 309 2.39 19.16 2.12
C ILE A 309 1.16 18.67 1.36
N TRP A 310 0.55 17.58 1.82
CA TRP A 310 -0.57 16.98 1.10
C TRP A 310 -1.90 17.70 1.35
N ARG A 311 -2.07 18.33 2.49
CA ARG A 311 -3.21 19.23 2.74
C ARG A 311 -3.19 20.40 1.77
N GLU A 312 -2.05 21.10 1.66
CA GLU A 312 -1.85 22.21 0.72
C GLU A 312 -2.01 21.76 -0.74
N TRP A 313 -1.46 20.61 -1.11
CA TRP A 313 -1.64 20.07 -2.45
C TRP A 313 -3.11 19.80 -2.79
N CYS A 314 -3.89 19.39 -1.82
CA CYS A 314 -5.32 19.11 -1.98
C CYS A 314 -6.20 20.33 -2.12
N GLU A 315 -5.71 21.55 -1.80
CA GLU A 315 -6.51 22.78 -1.90
C GLU A 315 -6.99 23.01 -3.34
N GLY A 316 -8.31 23.08 -3.52
CA GLY A 316 -8.96 23.23 -4.84
C GLY A 316 -8.90 22.00 -5.77
N LYS A 317 -8.25 20.91 -5.36
CA LYS A 317 -8.09 19.69 -6.18
C LYS A 317 -8.87 18.49 -5.64
N CYS A 318 -8.74 18.23 -4.33
CA CYS A 318 -9.26 16.99 -3.75
C CYS A 318 -10.74 17.11 -3.37
N ARG A 319 -11.48 16.03 -3.63
CA ARG A 319 -12.83 15.86 -3.08
C ARG A 319 -12.77 15.72 -1.56
N ARG A 320 -11.79 14.97 -1.04
CA ARG A 320 -11.49 14.78 0.38
C ARG A 320 -10.00 14.83 0.61
N PHE A 321 -9.60 15.42 1.71
CA PHE A 321 -8.31 15.19 2.33
C PHE A 321 -8.55 14.53 3.69
N VAL A 322 -7.94 13.38 3.92
CA VAL A 322 -8.08 12.59 5.14
C VAL A 322 -6.70 12.39 5.75
N SER A 323 -6.52 12.83 6.99
CA SER A 323 -5.33 12.51 7.77
C SER A 323 -5.68 11.48 8.84
N LEU A 324 -4.96 10.37 8.88
CA LEU A 324 -5.09 9.34 9.90
C LEU A 324 -4.29 9.67 11.17
N PHE A 325 -3.40 10.67 11.11
CA PHE A 325 -2.58 11.09 12.25
C PHE A 325 -3.39 11.35 13.53
N PRO A 326 -4.50 12.12 13.50
CA PRO A 326 -5.27 12.38 14.73
C PRO A 326 -5.77 11.10 15.41
N ALA A 327 -6.23 10.13 14.63
CA ALA A 327 -6.76 8.88 15.17
C ALA A 327 -5.66 8.05 15.85
N PHE A 328 -4.50 7.92 15.21
CA PHE A 328 -3.38 7.16 15.78
C PHE A 328 -2.69 7.88 16.94
N PHE A 329 -2.60 9.23 16.92
CA PHE A 329 -2.12 10.00 18.06
C PHE A 329 -3.05 9.86 19.26
N ALA A 330 -4.38 9.83 19.06
CA ALA A 330 -5.33 9.57 20.13
C ALA A 330 -5.14 8.18 20.76
N VAL A 331 -4.84 7.16 19.96
CA VAL A 331 -4.46 5.82 20.46
C VAL A 331 -3.18 5.89 21.30
N LYS A 332 -2.16 6.60 20.81
CA LYS A 332 -0.91 6.78 21.54
C LYS A 332 -1.13 7.45 22.90
N GLU A 333 -1.98 8.47 22.98
CA GLU A 333 -2.30 9.18 24.22
C GLU A 333 -3.04 8.32 25.24
N GLN A 334 -3.79 7.31 24.79
CA GLN A 334 -4.49 6.38 25.67
C GLN A 334 -3.56 5.34 26.33
N CYS A 335 -2.31 5.22 25.86
CA CYS A 335 -1.35 4.30 26.44
C CYS A 335 -0.94 4.72 27.85
N PRO A 336 -0.98 3.80 28.84
CA PRO A 336 -0.47 4.06 30.16
C PRO A 336 1.01 4.44 30.12
N ARG A 337 1.42 5.43 30.92
CA ARG A 337 2.86 5.83 31.02
C ARG A 337 3.76 4.69 31.49
N THR A 338 3.19 3.70 32.17
CA THR A 338 3.87 2.50 32.64
C THR A 338 4.10 1.45 31.54
N GLN A 339 3.48 1.65 30.37
CA GLN A 339 3.61 0.77 29.20
C GLN A 339 3.90 1.59 27.94
N PRO A 340 5.07 2.24 27.86
CA PRO A 340 5.47 2.97 26.68
C PRO A 340 5.49 2.03 25.48
N GLY A 341 4.92 2.46 24.35
CA GLY A 341 4.85 1.64 23.13
C GLY A 341 3.66 0.66 23.07
N CYS A 342 2.72 0.70 24.02
CA CYS A 342 1.51 -0.11 23.96
C CYS A 342 0.72 0.12 22.65
N TRP A 343 0.67 1.35 22.15
CA TRP A 343 0.05 1.73 20.88
C TRP A 343 0.64 0.97 19.70
N TYR A 344 1.96 0.78 19.69
CA TYR A 344 2.63 0.04 18.63
C TYR A 344 2.30 -1.46 18.73
N LEU A 345 2.48 -2.05 19.91
CA LEU A 345 2.25 -3.48 20.15
C LEU A 345 0.81 -3.91 19.88
N SER A 346 -0.15 -3.00 20.01
CA SER A 346 -1.58 -3.30 19.84
C SER A 346 -2.10 -3.01 18.45
N HIS A 347 -1.46 -2.14 17.65
CA HIS A 347 -2.04 -1.65 16.38
C HIS A 347 -1.15 -1.87 15.16
N PHE A 348 0.10 -2.30 15.36
CA PHE A 348 1.00 -2.58 14.27
C PHE A 348 1.46 -4.05 14.30
N ILE A 349 1.87 -4.55 13.15
CA ILE A 349 2.57 -5.83 13.05
C ILE A 349 3.94 -5.62 13.72
N PHE A 350 4.29 -6.52 14.65
CA PHE A 350 5.51 -6.37 15.43
C PHE A 350 6.75 -6.45 14.53
N GLY A 351 7.66 -5.49 14.68
CA GLY A 351 8.85 -5.39 13.82
C GLY A 351 8.59 -4.74 12.46
N ASP A 352 7.40 -4.14 12.24
CA ASP A 352 6.99 -3.61 10.94
C ASP A 352 6.33 -2.23 11.02
N THR A 353 6.15 -1.60 9.87
CA THR A 353 5.44 -0.32 9.70
C THR A 353 3.96 -0.50 9.44
N HIS A 354 3.51 -1.72 9.09
CA HIS A 354 2.15 -2.01 8.69
C HIS A 354 1.22 -2.22 9.89
N TYR A 355 -0.05 -1.90 9.68
CA TYR A 355 -1.10 -2.13 10.66
C TYR A 355 -1.39 -3.62 10.80
N ASN A 356 -1.69 -4.05 12.03
CA ASN A 356 -2.37 -5.31 12.26
C ASN A 356 -3.90 -5.12 12.13
N SER A 357 -4.69 -6.17 12.31
CA SER A 357 -6.15 -6.10 12.17
C SER A 357 -6.82 -5.07 13.10
N VAL A 358 -6.21 -4.72 14.23
CA VAL A 358 -6.73 -3.68 15.16
C VAL A 358 -6.42 -2.28 14.60
N GLY A 359 -5.22 -2.06 14.08
CA GLY A 359 -4.85 -0.83 13.40
C GLY A 359 -5.69 -0.62 12.13
N ASP A 360 -5.88 -1.67 11.34
CA ASP A 360 -6.74 -1.67 10.16
C ASP A 360 -8.18 -1.26 10.48
N ALA A 361 -8.73 -1.66 11.64
CA ALA A 361 -10.07 -1.25 12.06
C ALA A 361 -10.16 0.27 12.26
N ILE A 362 -9.14 0.90 12.86
CA ILE A 362 -9.10 2.37 13.02
C ILE A 362 -9.09 3.06 11.67
N VAL A 363 -8.26 2.60 10.74
CA VAL A 363 -8.22 3.15 9.37
C VAL A 363 -9.57 3.01 8.70
N ALA A 364 -10.19 1.83 8.78
CA ALA A 364 -11.50 1.55 8.20
C ALA A 364 -12.59 2.49 8.77
N ASP A 365 -12.59 2.75 10.07
CA ASP A 365 -13.54 3.66 10.71
C ASP A 365 -13.38 5.10 10.21
N VAL A 366 -12.16 5.60 10.13
CA VAL A 366 -11.90 6.98 9.64
C VAL A 366 -12.31 7.13 8.18
N ILE A 367 -11.96 6.17 7.32
CA ILE A 367 -12.34 6.17 5.90
C ILE A 367 -13.86 6.02 5.75
N SER A 368 -14.50 5.13 6.49
CA SER A 368 -15.95 4.94 6.48
C SER A 368 -16.68 6.23 6.87
N ASN A 369 -16.23 6.90 7.92
CA ASN A 369 -16.79 8.19 8.33
C ASN A 369 -16.62 9.28 7.26
N SER A 370 -15.50 9.28 6.55
CA SER A 370 -15.26 10.22 5.45
C SER A 370 -16.18 9.95 4.25
N LEU A 371 -16.37 8.68 3.91
CA LEU A 371 -17.29 8.26 2.84
C LEU A 371 -18.75 8.55 3.18
N ALA A 372 -19.17 8.31 4.42
CA ALA A 372 -20.54 8.62 4.87
C ALA A 372 -20.87 10.11 4.81
N LYS A 373 -19.91 10.99 5.20
CA LYS A 373 -20.08 12.45 5.14
C LYS A 373 -20.17 12.99 3.72
N LYS A 374 -19.52 12.38 2.76
CA LYS A 374 -19.47 12.80 1.36
C LYS A 374 -19.54 11.57 0.46
N PRO A 375 -20.74 11.02 0.19
CA PRO A 375 -20.91 9.77 -0.56
C PRO A 375 -20.34 9.82 -1.97
N VAL A 376 -19.89 8.67 -2.47
CA VAL A 376 -19.50 8.51 -3.88
C VAL A 376 -20.77 8.49 -4.74
N THR A 377 -20.78 9.30 -5.77
CA THR A 377 -21.91 9.36 -6.73
C THR A 377 -21.47 8.79 -8.06
N ARG A 378 -22.34 8.00 -8.67
CA ARG A 378 -22.09 7.48 -10.02
C ARG A 378 -22.06 8.61 -11.03
N ARG A 379 -21.06 8.58 -11.91
CA ARG A 379 -21.01 9.49 -13.05
C ARG A 379 -22.02 9.08 -14.11
N GLN A 380 -22.66 10.03 -14.74
CA GLN A 380 -23.42 9.76 -15.96
C GLN A 380 -22.44 9.53 -17.10
N SER A 381 -22.52 8.37 -17.77
CA SER A 381 -21.69 8.09 -18.95
C SER A 381 -22.04 9.08 -20.07
N GLN A 382 -21.05 9.69 -20.69
CA GLN A 382 -21.23 10.62 -21.80
C GLN A 382 -21.90 9.99 -23.04
N SER A 383 -21.99 8.66 -23.10
CA SER A 383 -22.62 7.95 -24.24
C SER A 383 -24.11 8.18 -24.40
N SER A 384 -24.79 8.76 -23.40
CA SER A 384 -26.23 9.08 -23.50
C SER A 384 -26.54 10.48 -24.03
N GLN A 385 -25.55 11.36 -24.19
CA GLN A 385 -25.77 12.70 -24.75
C GLN A 385 -25.59 12.75 -26.28
N ASP A 386 -24.73 11.90 -26.86
CA ASP A 386 -24.52 11.87 -28.32
C ASP A 386 -25.66 11.20 -29.09
N SER A 387 -26.54 10.44 -28.43
CA SER A 387 -27.67 9.79 -29.05
C SER A 387 -28.97 10.66 -29.09
N ALA A 388 -28.97 11.81 -28.41
CA ALA A 388 -30.15 12.70 -28.35
C ALA A 388 -30.11 13.85 -29.34
N GLU A 389 -29.03 14.04 -30.09
CA GLU A 389 -28.84 15.20 -30.98
C GLU A 389 -28.52 14.77 -32.42
N GLN A 390 -29.26 13.78 -32.97
CA GLN A 390 -29.34 13.63 -34.42
C GLN A 390 -30.46 14.49 -34.94
N PRO A 391 -30.22 15.50 -35.78
CA PRO A 391 -31.29 16.24 -36.45
C PRO A 391 -32.06 15.29 -37.36
N LYS A 392 -33.35 15.22 -37.20
CA LYS A 392 -34.25 14.53 -38.14
C LYS A 392 -34.09 15.18 -39.52
N GLU A 393 -33.48 14.46 -40.46
CA GLU A 393 -33.51 14.87 -41.87
C GLU A 393 -34.98 15.06 -42.35
N PRO A 394 -35.26 16.15 -43.07
CA PRO A 394 -36.62 16.34 -43.62
C PRO A 394 -36.87 15.33 -44.72
N VAL A 395 -37.96 14.59 -44.58
CA VAL A 395 -38.50 13.69 -45.60
C VAL A 395 -38.78 14.48 -46.88
N ARG A 396 -38.01 14.24 -47.95
CA ARG A 396 -38.30 14.74 -49.29
C ARG A 396 -39.51 13.97 -49.84
N SER A 397 -40.63 14.64 -49.99
CA SER A 397 -41.76 14.19 -50.76
C SER A 397 -41.41 14.18 -52.28
N THR A 398 -41.40 13.00 -52.89
CA THR A 398 -41.36 12.82 -54.32
C THR A 398 -42.76 12.98 -54.87
N GLU A 399 -43.02 14.13 -55.48
CA GLU A 399 -44.18 14.30 -56.41
C GLU A 399 -43.91 13.56 -57.70
N HIS A 400 -44.81 12.61 -58.01
CA HIS A 400 -44.92 12.02 -59.33
C HIS A 400 -45.55 13.02 -60.29
N LEU A 401 -44.82 13.47 -61.32
CA LEU A 401 -45.36 14.08 -62.51
C LEU A 401 -45.51 13.02 -63.60
N HIS A 402 -46.74 12.66 -63.91
CA HIS A 402 -47.16 12.08 -65.17
C HIS A 402 -47.16 13.20 -66.22
N GLY A 403 -46.59 12.99 -67.40
CA GLY A 403 -46.67 13.83 -68.57
C GLY A 403 -46.42 13.01 -69.82
N GLN A 404 -47.47 12.86 -70.54
CA GLN A 404 -47.65 12.23 -71.87
C GLN A 404 -46.77 12.93 -72.94
N SER A 405 -46.26 12.21 -73.83
CA SER A 405 -46.38 12.09 -75.29
C SER A 405 -45.17 11.40 -75.89
#